data_4253aad5e62b6046480cf4f603795f66
#
_entry.id   4253aad5e62b6046480cf4f603795f66
#
_cell.length_a   1.000
_cell.length_b   1.000
_cell.length_c   1.000
_cell.angle_alpha   90.00
_cell.angle_beta   90.00
_cell.angle_gamma   90.00
#
_symmetry.space_group_name_H-M   'P 1'
#
loop_
_entity.id
_entity.type
_entity.pdbx_description
1 polymer ?
#
loop_
_entity_poly.entity_id
_entity_poly.type
_entity_poly.pdbx_seq_one_letter_code
_entity_poly.pdbx_strand_id
1 'polypeptide(L)'
;MSRLDELIAELCPDGVKYEPLWKVTIWDKKFNGVDRCKQPYTICYPYLLANELFDLEQESGDVFLLSTGERIGFTTEELAGKYICEGEIVAIPWGKSRPVAEVIKYYNGKFVTADNRIVTSINKMILLNKFLFYWMTSEGKKIDIFYRGSGIKHPSMKDILEMRIPIPPLPVQEEIVRILDNFAELTAELTAELTAELAKRKQQYQYYCDKLIYHHMDGDKFSVTKVGDIARFTYGYTEKAQDVGAARFIRITDITEDGCLNSINAKYVNLTKDNKRYLLKKGDILMARTGATYGKTVCIPNDAPAIYASFLIKISLDNTKIINRFYWHFSRSSMYWLQANNLASKGGQPQFNSNVLCKVLMPIPPLKEQERIVAILDRFDALCNDLASGLSAEIEARKKQYEYYRDKLLTFKEAV
;
A
#
# COMPACT_ATOMS: atom_id res chain seq x y z
N MET A 1 -16.68 -33.60 8.07
CA MET A 1 -15.31 -33.35 8.58
C MET A 1 -14.44 -32.93 7.40
N SER A 2 -13.56 -31.98 7.58
CA SER A 2 -12.57 -31.67 6.52
C SER A 2 -11.51 -32.79 6.47
N ARG A 3 -10.80 -32.93 5.35
CA ARG A 3 -9.68 -33.87 5.24
C ARG A 3 -8.64 -33.68 6.34
N LEU A 4 -8.40 -32.41 6.72
CA LEU A 4 -7.48 -32.09 7.81
C LEU A 4 -8.00 -32.61 9.17
N ASP A 5 -9.30 -32.46 9.45
CA ASP A 5 -9.88 -32.96 10.72
C ASP A 5 -9.75 -34.50 10.80
N GLU A 6 -9.91 -35.19 9.68
CA GLU A 6 -9.74 -36.66 9.60
C GLU A 6 -8.29 -37.05 9.85
N LEU A 7 -7.33 -36.36 9.20
CA LEU A 7 -5.90 -36.61 9.40
C LEU A 7 -5.45 -36.32 10.86
N ILE A 8 -5.95 -35.25 11.47
CA ILE A 8 -5.62 -34.93 12.87
C ILE A 8 -6.22 -36.00 13.81
N ALA A 9 -7.46 -36.40 13.60
CA ALA A 9 -8.10 -37.43 14.42
C ALA A 9 -7.39 -38.78 14.31
N GLU A 10 -6.90 -39.14 13.14
CA GLU A 10 -6.21 -40.42 12.88
C GLU A 10 -4.75 -40.41 13.37
N LEU A 11 -4.00 -39.33 13.05
CA LEU A 11 -2.56 -39.29 13.22
C LEU A 11 -2.10 -38.55 14.47
N CYS A 12 -2.98 -37.74 15.11
CA CYS A 12 -2.66 -36.92 16.29
C CYS A 12 -3.73 -37.03 17.39
N PRO A 13 -4.28 -38.24 17.72
CA PRO A 13 -5.38 -38.35 18.67
C PRO A 13 -5.04 -37.81 20.08
N ASP A 14 -3.78 -37.97 20.49
CA ASP A 14 -3.26 -37.54 21.80
C ASP A 14 -2.57 -36.16 21.76
N GLY A 15 -2.58 -35.49 20.60
CA GLY A 15 -1.90 -34.22 20.38
C GLY A 15 -0.60 -34.40 19.58
N VAL A 16 0.23 -33.37 19.54
CA VAL A 16 1.50 -33.36 18.79
C VAL A 16 2.67 -32.99 19.68
N LYS A 17 3.85 -33.48 19.31
CA LYS A 17 5.10 -33.16 20.01
C LYS A 17 5.51 -31.73 19.65
N TYR A 18 5.98 -30.98 20.65
CA TYR A 18 6.59 -29.68 20.46
C TYR A 18 8.10 -29.76 20.65
N GLU A 19 8.87 -29.26 19.72
CA GLU A 19 10.33 -29.23 19.78
C GLU A 19 10.86 -27.79 19.69
N PRO A 20 11.96 -27.45 20.39
CA PRO A 20 12.58 -26.14 20.21
C PRO A 20 13.19 -26.03 18.82
N LEU A 21 13.15 -24.82 18.24
CA LEU A 21 13.64 -24.59 16.85
C LEU A 21 15.09 -25.06 16.65
N TRP A 22 15.98 -24.84 17.64
CA TRP A 22 17.38 -25.26 17.53
C TRP A 22 17.53 -26.77 17.29
N LYS A 23 16.57 -27.59 17.69
CA LYS A 23 16.65 -29.05 17.56
C LYS A 23 16.20 -29.56 16.18
N VAL A 24 15.36 -28.84 15.49
CA VAL A 24 14.72 -29.27 14.24
C VAL A 24 15.14 -28.42 13.04
N THR A 25 15.93 -27.36 13.26
CA THR A 25 16.37 -26.42 12.22
C THR A 25 17.86 -26.19 12.22
N ILE A 26 18.40 -25.88 11.03
CA ILE A 26 19.78 -25.43 10.83
C ILE A 26 19.77 -23.99 10.30
N TRP A 27 20.69 -23.16 10.78
CA TRP A 27 20.75 -21.73 10.46
C TRP A 27 21.99 -21.36 9.64
N ASP A 28 21.93 -20.22 8.98
CA ASP A 28 22.99 -19.73 8.08
C ASP A 28 24.30 -19.41 8.79
N LYS A 29 24.27 -19.06 10.07
CA LYS A 29 25.45 -18.70 10.84
C LYS A 29 25.32 -19.04 12.33
N LYS A 30 26.45 -19.06 13.04
CA LYS A 30 26.50 -19.17 14.51
C LYS A 30 26.11 -17.82 15.13
N PHE A 31 25.32 -17.88 16.18
CA PHE A 31 24.87 -16.69 16.88
C PHE A 31 25.55 -16.52 18.23
N ASN A 32 25.98 -15.29 18.52
CA ASN A 32 26.51 -14.94 19.83
C ASN A 32 25.42 -15.12 20.91
N GLY A 33 25.84 -15.68 22.06
CA GLY A 33 24.91 -15.93 23.18
C GLY A 33 24.05 -17.21 23.04
N VAL A 34 24.19 -17.97 21.95
CA VAL A 34 23.61 -19.30 21.78
C VAL A 34 24.63 -20.35 22.14
N ASP A 35 24.23 -21.33 22.95
CA ASP A 35 25.08 -22.45 23.31
C ASP A 35 25.52 -23.23 22.04
N ARG A 36 26.80 -23.62 21.99
CA ARG A 36 27.35 -24.33 20.83
C ARG A 36 26.70 -25.68 20.57
N CYS A 37 26.23 -26.37 21.59
CA CYS A 37 25.51 -27.64 21.45
C CYS A 37 24.15 -27.47 20.74
N LYS A 38 23.55 -26.28 20.75
CA LYS A 38 22.29 -25.94 20.04
C LYS A 38 22.52 -25.54 18.59
N GLN A 39 23.74 -25.26 18.19
CA GLN A 39 24.12 -24.96 16.82
C GLN A 39 25.39 -25.74 16.40
N PRO A 40 25.32 -27.06 16.35
CA PRO A 40 26.49 -27.88 15.97
C PRO A 40 26.93 -27.60 14.53
N TYR A 41 25.98 -27.34 13.65
CA TYR A 41 26.19 -27.08 12.21
C TYR A 41 25.60 -25.73 11.80
N THR A 42 26.13 -25.14 10.69
CA THR A 42 25.61 -23.94 10.04
C THR A 42 25.77 -24.08 8.53
N ILE A 43 24.94 -23.38 7.75
CA ILE A 43 24.94 -23.46 6.27
C ILE A 43 26.00 -22.53 5.68
N CYS A 44 26.26 -21.36 6.30
CA CYS A 44 27.28 -20.39 5.88
C CYS A 44 27.04 -19.79 4.46
N TYR A 45 25.89 -19.25 4.21
CA TYR A 45 25.62 -18.53 2.95
C TYR A 45 26.44 -17.23 2.85
N PRO A 46 27.08 -16.95 1.68
CA PRO A 46 27.64 -15.63 1.40
C PRO A 46 26.52 -14.60 1.29
N TYR A 47 26.78 -13.34 1.71
CA TYR A 47 25.79 -12.27 1.63
C TYR A 47 26.41 -10.96 1.16
N LEU A 48 25.58 -10.07 0.64
CA LEU A 48 25.89 -8.70 0.23
C LEU A 48 25.28 -7.68 1.19
N LEU A 49 25.76 -6.46 1.15
CA LEU A 49 25.06 -5.34 1.78
C LEU A 49 23.77 -5.01 1.00
N ALA A 50 22.80 -4.41 1.67
CA ALA A 50 21.48 -4.18 1.06
C ALA A 50 21.50 -3.30 -0.21
N ASN A 51 22.41 -2.31 -0.29
CA ASN A 51 22.63 -1.50 -1.49
C ASN A 51 23.27 -2.32 -2.62
N GLU A 52 24.32 -3.09 -2.32
CA GLU A 52 25.01 -3.94 -3.29
C GLU A 52 24.09 -5.02 -3.88
N LEU A 53 23.15 -5.54 -3.06
CA LEU A 53 22.18 -6.53 -3.50
C LEU A 53 21.31 -5.99 -4.64
N PHE A 54 20.83 -4.74 -4.51
CA PHE A 54 19.94 -4.15 -5.52
C PHE A 54 20.66 -3.48 -6.70
N ASP A 55 21.96 -3.31 -6.61
CA ASP A 55 22.80 -2.96 -7.77
C ASP A 55 22.86 -4.11 -8.81
N LEU A 56 22.53 -5.34 -8.38
CA LEU A 56 22.42 -6.50 -9.26
C LEU A 56 21.05 -6.65 -9.93
N GLU A 57 20.03 -5.86 -9.56
CA GLU A 57 18.65 -6.04 -10.02
C GLU A 57 18.53 -5.86 -11.54
N GLN A 58 17.79 -6.78 -12.17
CA GLN A 58 17.46 -6.77 -13.58
C GLN A 58 15.95 -6.84 -13.79
N GLU A 59 15.46 -6.43 -14.95
CA GLU A 59 14.03 -6.55 -15.30
C GLU A 59 13.57 -8.01 -15.38
N SER A 60 14.50 -8.93 -15.67
CA SER A 60 14.25 -10.37 -15.71
C SER A 60 15.47 -11.15 -15.20
N GLY A 61 15.24 -12.30 -14.59
CA GLY A 61 16.30 -13.16 -14.07
C GLY A 61 15.71 -14.35 -13.30
N ASP A 62 16.53 -15.34 -13.05
CA ASP A 62 16.17 -16.60 -12.37
C ASP A 62 16.75 -16.71 -10.95
N VAL A 63 17.54 -15.72 -10.54
CA VAL A 63 18.15 -15.65 -9.20
C VAL A 63 17.42 -14.60 -8.38
N PHE A 64 16.80 -15.01 -7.28
CA PHE A 64 16.03 -14.13 -6.39
C PHE A 64 16.92 -13.26 -5.52
N LEU A 65 16.63 -11.98 -5.39
CA LEU A 65 17.30 -11.05 -4.50
C LEU A 65 16.60 -11.02 -3.13
N LEU A 66 17.12 -11.80 -2.18
CA LEU A 66 16.58 -11.97 -0.83
C LEU A 66 16.94 -10.77 0.06
N SER A 67 16.19 -9.69 -0.04
CA SER A 67 16.36 -8.49 0.77
C SER A 67 15.90 -8.68 2.23
N THR A 68 16.30 -7.75 3.11
CA THR A 68 15.81 -7.69 4.50
C THR A 68 14.46 -6.99 4.63
N GLY A 69 13.96 -6.32 3.59
CA GLY A 69 12.68 -5.60 3.53
C GLY A 69 11.67 -6.25 2.57
N GLU A 70 10.66 -5.50 2.17
CA GLU A 70 9.60 -5.97 1.26
C GLU A 70 10.01 -6.03 -0.21
N ARG A 71 11.07 -5.29 -0.60
CA ARG A 71 11.48 -5.23 -2.00
C ARG A 71 11.78 -6.62 -2.53
N ILE A 72 11.17 -6.92 -3.66
CA ILE A 72 11.37 -8.14 -4.44
C ILE A 72 12.12 -7.74 -5.70
N GLY A 73 13.15 -8.49 -6.06
CA GLY A 73 13.90 -8.29 -7.29
C GLY A 73 14.53 -9.60 -7.75
N PHE A 74 14.98 -9.61 -8.98
CA PHE A 74 15.65 -10.75 -9.60
C PHE A 74 16.93 -10.30 -10.31
N THR A 75 17.85 -11.24 -10.51
CA THR A 75 19.08 -11.03 -11.27
C THR A 75 19.43 -12.31 -12.04
N THR A 76 20.46 -12.23 -12.86
CA THR A 76 20.99 -13.38 -13.60
C THR A 76 22.09 -14.10 -12.81
N GLU A 77 22.32 -15.36 -13.14
CA GLU A 77 23.44 -16.13 -12.54
C GLU A 77 24.80 -15.48 -12.81
N GLU A 78 24.98 -14.87 -13.97
CA GLU A 78 26.22 -14.20 -14.36
C GLU A 78 26.55 -13.03 -13.41
N LEU A 79 25.58 -12.16 -13.13
CA LEU A 79 25.74 -11.01 -12.24
C LEU A 79 25.85 -11.43 -10.76
N ALA A 80 25.10 -12.44 -10.35
CA ALA A 80 25.15 -12.98 -9.00
C ALA A 80 26.48 -13.66 -8.67
N GLY A 81 27.09 -14.34 -9.64
CA GLY A 81 28.44 -14.93 -9.58
C GLY A 81 28.66 -15.78 -8.31
N LYS A 82 29.68 -15.48 -7.55
CA LYS A 82 30.05 -16.23 -6.34
C LYS A 82 29.06 -16.09 -5.16
N TYR A 83 28.10 -15.20 -5.24
CA TYR A 83 27.11 -14.98 -4.18
C TYR A 83 25.83 -15.81 -4.37
N ILE A 84 25.77 -16.64 -5.42
CA ILE A 84 24.65 -17.55 -5.65
C ILE A 84 24.58 -18.56 -4.50
N CYS A 85 23.40 -18.61 -3.91
CA CYS A 85 22.99 -19.65 -2.97
C CYS A 85 21.83 -20.43 -3.59
N GLU A 86 21.65 -21.67 -3.20
CA GLU A 86 20.51 -22.49 -3.65
C GLU A 86 19.93 -23.26 -2.47
N GLY A 87 18.62 -23.37 -2.43
CA GLY A 87 17.92 -24.13 -1.39
C GLY A 87 16.49 -23.69 -1.15
N GLU A 88 15.84 -24.44 -0.29
CA GLU A 88 14.51 -24.12 0.23
C GLU A 88 14.67 -23.56 1.65
N ILE A 89 14.34 -22.30 1.84
CA ILE A 89 14.71 -21.53 3.01
C ILE A 89 13.54 -20.71 3.57
N VAL A 90 13.65 -20.39 4.87
CA VAL A 90 12.89 -19.32 5.52
C VAL A 90 13.87 -18.26 6.01
N ALA A 91 13.56 -17.00 5.83
CA ALA A 91 14.43 -15.89 6.21
C ALA A 91 13.70 -14.87 7.08
N ILE A 92 14.37 -14.45 8.17
CA ILE A 92 13.97 -13.30 8.96
C ILE A 92 15.03 -12.20 8.84
N PRO A 93 14.65 -10.91 8.84
CA PRO A 93 15.63 -9.82 8.68
C PRO A 93 16.54 -9.70 9.90
N TRP A 94 17.81 -9.36 9.69
CA TRP A 94 18.71 -8.98 10.78
C TRP A 94 18.30 -7.68 11.46
N GLY A 95 17.80 -6.72 10.69
CA GLY A 95 17.27 -5.44 11.20
C GLY A 95 15.89 -5.17 10.62
N LYS A 96 14.96 -4.65 11.43
CA LYS A 96 13.60 -4.40 10.97
C LYS A 96 13.06 -3.04 11.40
N SER A 97 12.18 -2.49 10.56
CA SER A 97 11.34 -1.31 10.84
C SER A 97 9.84 -1.64 10.85
N ARG A 98 9.46 -2.87 10.48
CA ARG A 98 8.07 -3.36 10.36
C ARG A 98 7.85 -4.63 11.19
N PRO A 99 6.58 -5.03 11.44
CA PRO A 99 6.28 -6.32 12.06
C PRO A 99 6.95 -7.48 11.32
N VAL A 100 7.53 -8.44 12.06
CA VAL A 100 8.26 -9.57 11.47
C VAL A 100 7.37 -10.40 10.55
N ALA A 101 6.11 -10.61 10.92
CA ALA A 101 5.16 -11.35 10.09
C ALA A 101 4.98 -10.80 8.66
N GLU A 102 5.29 -9.52 8.44
CA GLU A 102 5.20 -8.86 7.12
C GLU A 102 6.47 -9.02 6.27
N VAL A 103 7.59 -9.39 6.90
CA VAL A 103 8.92 -9.41 6.26
C VAL A 103 9.63 -10.76 6.33
N ILE A 104 9.04 -11.77 6.98
CA ILE A 104 9.48 -13.17 6.86
C ILE A 104 9.28 -13.60 5.41
N LYS A 105 10.28 -14.27 4.85
CA LYS A 105 10.26 -14.76 3.47
C LYS A 105 10.48 -16.27 3.43
N TYR A 106 9.74 -16.92 2.55
CA TYR A 106 10.01 -18.28 2.11
C TYR A 106 10.47 -18.23 0.65
N TYR A 107 11.49 -19.01 0.33
CA TYR A 107 11.94 -19.15 -1.04
C TYR A 107 12.50 -20.57 -1.28
N ASN A 108 12.33 -21.06 -2.51
CA ASN A 108 12.90 -22.32 -2.96
C ASN A 108 13.49 -22.12 -4.35
N GLY A 109 14.80 -22.21 -4.47
CA GLY A 109 15.55 -22.01 -5.71
C GLY A 109 16.87 -21.29 -5.50
N LYS A 110 17.37 -20.62 -6.55
CA LYS A 110 18.61 -19.84 -6.54
C LYS A 110 18.35 -18.43 -6.03
N PHE A 111 19.20 -17.95 -5.12
CA PHE A 111 19.07 -16.61 -4.54
C PHE A 111 20.42 -16.00 -4.18
N VAL A 112 20.46 -14.68 -4.10
CA VAL A 112 21.50 -13.90 -3.44
C VAL A 112 20.87 -13.23 -2.22
N THR A 113 21.52 -13.27 -1.05
CA THR A 113 20.94 -12.74 0.17
C THR A 113 21.63 -11.48 0.67
N ALA A 114 20.85 -10.56 1.26
CA ALA A 114 21.36 -9.56 2.17
C ALA A 114 21.65 -10.18 3.56
N ASP A 115 21.98 -9.36 4.57
CA ASP A 115 22.24 -9.85 5.93
C ASP A 115 20.93 -10.29 6.64
N ASN A 116 20.36 -11.39 6.16
CA ASN A 116 19.22 -12.07 6.77
C ASN A 116 19.69 -13.12 7.79
N ARG A 117 18.72 -13.65 8.55
CA ARG A 117 18.87 -14.87 9.34
C ARG A 117 18.09 -15.96 8.65
N ILE A 118 18.80 -16.86 7.99
CA ILE A 118 18.24 -17.88 7.13
C ILE A 118 18.19 -19.20 7.87
N VAL A 119 17.07 -19.88 7.78
CA VAL A 119 16.80 -21.15 8.43
C VAL A 119 16.20 -22.15 7.46
N THR A 120 16.56 -23.40 7.63
CA THR A 120 15.94 -24.54 6.97
C THR A 120 15.75 -25.69 7.95
N SER A 121 14.88 -26.62 7.66
CA SER A 121 14.69 -27.86 8.42
C SER A 121 15.95 -28.74 8.34
N ILE A 122 16.33 -29.35 9.45
CA ILE A 122 17.39 -30.38 9.47
C ILE A 122 16.96 -31.62 8.69
N ASN A 123 15.68 -31.98 8.79
CA ASN A 123 15.14 -33.17 8.12
C ASN A 123 13.72 -32.87 7.62
N LYS A 124 13.57 -32.77 6.30
CA LYS A 124 12.29 -32.53 5.62
C LYS A 124 11.26 -33.65 5.81
N MET A 125 11.71 -34.85 6.22
CA MET A 125 10.79 -35.93 6.59
C MET A 125 10.16 -35.76 7.98
N ILE A 126 10.59 -34.75 8.72
CA ILE A 126 10.07 -34.40 10.06
C ILE A 126 9.37 -33.04 10.04
N LEU A 127 9.98 -32.06 9.37
CA LEU A 127 9.50 -30.66 9.33
C LEU A 127 9.64 -30.10 7.93
N LEU A 128 8.53 -29.72 7.31
CA LEU A 128 8.53 -29.00 6.02
C LEU A 128 8.96 -27.54 6.22
N ASN A 129 9.82 -27.02 5.35
CA ASN A 129 10.23 -25.61 5.41
C ASN A 129 9.05 -24.64 5.22
N LYS A 130 8.07 -25.00 4.40
CA LYS A 130 6.89 -24.19 4.18
C LYS A 130 5.96 -24.19 5.38
N PHE A 131 5.85 -25.30 6.11
CA PHE A 131 5.15 -25.36 7.40
C PHE A 131 5.88 -24.49 8.44
N LEU A 132 7.21 -24.56 8.51
CA LEU A 132 8.06 -23.70 9.34
C LEU A 132 7.80 -22.22 9.03
N PHE A 133 7.76 -21.83 7.75
CA PHE A 133 7.46 -20.47 7.32
C PHE A 133 6.10 -19.97 7.85
N TYR A 134 5.05 -20.77 7.65
CA TYR A 134 3.72 -20.40 8.12
C TYR A 134 3.65 -20.29 9.64
N TRP A 135 4.29 -21.22 10.35
CA TRP A 135 4.35 -21.19 11.81
C TRP A 135 5.15 -19.98 12.31
N MET A 136 6.31 -19.68 11.75
CA MET A 136 7.07 -18.47 12.13
C MET A 136 6.28 -17.19 11.83
N THR A 137 5.50 -17.17 10.77
CA THR A 137 4.64 -16.02 10.43
C THR A 137 3.49 -15.87 11.44
N SER A 138 2.87 -16.98 11.88
CA SER A 138 1.82 -16.93 12.92
C SER A 138 2.37 -16.48 14.27
N GLU A 139 3.59 -16.88 14.64
CA GLU A 139 4.29 -16.46 15.84
C GLU A 139 4.98 -15.09 15.70
N GLY A 140 4.77 -14.38 14.60
CA GLY A 140 5.45 -13.12 14.29
C GLY A 140 5.37 -12.08 15.39
N LYS A 141 4.23 -11.95 16.10
CA LYS A 141 4.07 -11.05 17.25
C LYS A 141 5.00 -11.42 18.40
N LYS A 142 5.20 -12.71 18.66
CA LYS A 142 6.11 -13.22 19.69
C LYS A 142 7.57 -13.05 19.27
N ILE A 143 7.89 -13.31 18.02
CA ILE A 143 9.21 -13.05 17.46
C ILE A 143 9.54 -11.55 17.54
N ASP A 144 8.57 -10.65 17.32
CA ASP A 144 8.72 -9.20 17.44
C ASP A 144 9.21 -8.75 18.82
N ILE A 145 8.76 -9.41 19.89
CA ILE A 145 9.18 -9.13 21.27
C ILE A 145 10.68 -9.39 21.45
N PHE A 146 11.24 -10.34 20.70
CA PHE A 146 12.65 -10.67 20.75
C PHE A 146 13.56 -9.73 19.95
N TYR A 147 13.00 -8.79 19.19
CA TYR A 147 13.75 -7.73 18.53
C TYR A 147 14.03 -6.57 19.47
N ARG A 148 15.29 -6.27 19.73
CA ARG A 148 15.77 -5.29 20.72
C ARG A 148 16.67 -4.24 20.06
N GLY A 149 16.71 -3.03 20.60
CA GLY A 149 17.53 -1.91 20.14
C GLY A 149 16.76 -0.58 20.18
N SER A 150 17.49 0.54 20.29
CA SER A 150 16.94 1.89 20.34
C SER A 150 16.73 2.54 18.96
N GLY A 151 17.37 2.01 17.92
CA GLY A 151 17.24 2.42 16.52
C GLY A 151 16.70 1.27 15.67
N ILE A 152 17.52 0.71 14.79
CA ILE A 152 17.20 -0.53 14.09
C ILE A 152 17.21 -1.67 15.11
N LYS A 153 16.08 -2.37 15.23
CA LYS A 153 15.94 -3.48 16.17
C LYS A 153 16.51 -4.75 15.58
N HIS A 154 17.26 -5.52 16.38
CA HIS A 154 17.90 -6.77 16.00
C HIS A 154 17.33 -7.96 16.78
N PRO A 155 17.24 -9.17 16.18
CA PRO A 155 16.65 -10.33 16.83
C PRO A 155 17.57 -10.93 17.90
N SER A 156 17.02 -11.27 19.05
CA SER A 156 17.67 -12.15 20.02
C SER A 156 17.56 -13.60 19.55
N MET A 157 18.57 -14.07 18.83
CA MET A 157 18.56 -15.43 18.29
C MET A 157 18.51 -16.49 19.37
N LYS A 158 19.04 -16.21 20.57
CA LYS A 158 18.90 -17.11 21.72
C LYS A 158 17.44 -17.39 22.07
N ASP A 159 16.61 -16.34 22.10
CA ASP A 159 15.20 -16.47 22.45
C ASP A 159 14.40 -17.12 21.30
N ILE A 160 14.74 -16.78 20.04
CA ILE A 160 14.09 -17.37 18.86
C ILE A 160 14.36 -18.87 18.76
N LEU A 161 15.62 -19.31 18.97
CA LEU A 161 15.96 -20.73 18.87
C LEU A 161 15.29 -21.58 19.96
N GLU A 162 14.90 -21.01 21.10
CA GLU A 162 14.15 -21.68 22.17
C GLU A 162 12.63 -21.75 21.91
N MET A 163 12.12 -21.07 20.90
CA MET A 163 10.71 -21.19 20.55
C MET A 163 10.35 -22.63 20.19
N ARG A 164 9.22 -23.11 20.70
CA ARG A 164 8.76 -24.48 20.52
C ARG A 164 7.74 -24.55 19.37
N ILE A 165 8.09 -25.25 18.30
CA ILE A 165 7.25 -25.51 17.13
C ILE A 165 6.53 -26.86 17.29
N PRO A 166 5.22 -26.95 16.95
CA PRO A 166 4.53 -28.24 16.86
C PRO A 166 5.05 -29.04 15.67
N ILE A 167 5.23 -30.33 15.88
CA ILE A 167 5.70 -31.27 14.82
C ILE A 167 4.62 -32.32 14.55
N PRO A 168 3.50 -31.96 13.86
CA PRO A 168 2.54 -32.94 13.44
C PRO A 168 3.13 -33.84 12.35
N PRO A 169 2.58 -35.07 12.13
CA PRO A 169 2.99 -35.94 11.04
C PRO A 169 2.95 -35.25 9.66
N LEU A 170 3.84 -35.62 8.76
CA LEU A 170 3.98 -34.99 7.43
C LEU A 170 2.65 -34.83 6.67
N PRO A 171 1.72 -35.81 6.59
CA PRO A 171 0.47 -35.64 5.89
C PRO A 171 -0.38 -34.47 6.45
N VAL A 172 -0.29 -34.20 7.76
CA VAL A 172 -0.98 -33.08 8.41
C VAL A 172 -0.28 -31.76 8.03
N GLN A 173 1.07 -31.72 8.04
CA GLN A 173 1.83 -30.53 7.61
C GLN A 173 1.54 -30.20 6.15
N GLU A 174 1.57 -31.19 5.25
CA GLU A 174 1.28 -31.06 3.82
C GLU A 174 -0.12 -30.51 3.57
N GLU A 175 -1.13 -31.03 4.27
CA GLU A 175 -2.51 -30.56 4.11
C GLU A 175 -2.68 -29.12 4.62
N ILE A 176 -2.05 -28.75 5.74
CA ILE A 176 -2.05 -27.38 6.26
C ILE A 176 -1.38 -26.44 5.25
N VAL A 177 -0.21 -26.82 4.74
CA VAL A 177 0.52 -26.04 3.73
C VAL A 177 -0.35 -25.85 2.48
N ARG A 178 -0.97 -26.94 1.98
CA ARG A 178 -1.87 -26.90 0.82
C ARG A 178 -3.05 -25.92 1.04
N ILE A 179 -3.67 -25.95 2.21
CA ILE A 179 -4.80 -25.06 2.54
C ILE A 179 -4.33 -23.61 2.56
N LEU A 180 -3.19 -23.32 3.22
CA LEU A 180 -2.68 -21.96 3.35
C LEU A 180 -2.17 -21.40 2.02
N ASP A 181 -1.56 -22.24 1.17
CA ASP A 181 -1.16 -21.88 -0.19
C ASP A 181 -2.33 -21.49 -1.06
N ASN A 182 -3.35 -22.35 -1.10
CA ASN A 182 -4.56 -22.07 -1.87
C ASN A 182 -5.25 -20.77 -1.39
N PHE A 183 -5.24 -20.53 -0.08
CA PHE A 183 -5.84 -19.30 0.45
C PHE A 183 -5.05 -18.04 0.03
N ALA A 184 -3.72 -18.13 0.04
CA ALA A 184 -2.84 -17.04 -0.40
C ALA A 184 -3.00 -16.77 -1.90
N GLU A 185 -3.03 -17.82 -2.73
CA GLU A 185 -3.22 -17.74 -4.18
C GLU A 185 -4.58 -17.11 -4.55
N LEU A 186 -5.69 -17.63 -4.00
CA LEU A 186 -7.01 -17.07 -4.22
C LEU A 186 -7.14 -15.61 -3.77
N THR A 187 -6.47 -15.23 -2.68
CA THR A 187 -6.47 -13.84 -2.22
C THR A 187 -5.68 -12.94 -3.17
N ALA A 188 -4.55 -13.42 -3.69
CA ALA A 188 -3.75 -12.69 -4.67
C ALA A 188 -4.50 -12.52 -6.00
N GLU A 189 -5.13 -13.57 -6.52
CA GLU A 189 -5.94 -13.54 -7.75
C GLU A 189 -7.09 -12.54 -7.61
N LEU A 190 -7.88 -12.62 -6.55
CA LEU A 190 -9.00 -11.70 -6.29
C LEU A 190 -8.52 -10.24 -6.21
N THR A 191 -7.40 -10.00 -5.50
CA THR A 191 -6.83 -8.66 -5.39
C THR A 191 -6.39 -8.12 -6.75
N ALA A 192 -5.76 -8.95 -7.58
CA ALA A 192 -5.33 -8.59 -8.93
C ALA A 192 -6.53 -8.28 -9.83
N GLU A 193 -7.58 -9.11 -9.79
CA GLU A 193 -8.80 -8.93 -10.58
C GLU A 193 -9.52 -7.62 -10.22
N LEU A 194 -9.75 -7.37 -8.94
CA LEU A 194 -10.41 -6.15 -8.46
C LEU A 194 -9.56 -4.88 -8.77
N THR A 195 -8.24 -4.98 -8.67
CA THR A 195 -7.34 -3.88 -9.04
C THR A 195 -7.40 -3.57 -10.54
N ALA A 196 -7.43 -4.61 -11.37
CA ALA A 196 -7.55 -4.46 -12.82
C ALA A 196 -8.91 -3.87 -13.21
N GLU A 197 -9.99 -4.29 -12.55
CA GLU A 197 -11.33 -3.72 -12.79
C GLU A 197 -11.38 -2.24 -12.40
N LEU A 198 -10.83 -1.86 -11.23
CA LEU A 198 -10.73 -0.45 -10.83
C LEU A 198 -9.94 0.39 -11.85
N ALA A 199 -8.82 -0.13 -12.35
CA ALA A 199 -8.04 0.54 -13.38
C ALA A 199 -8.83 0.75 -14.67
N LYS A 200 -9.59 -0.27 -15.14
CA LYS A 200 -10.48 -0.16 -16.31
C LYS A 200 -11.56 0.90 -16.09
N ARG A 201 -12.17 0.96 -14.91
CA ARG A 201 -13.19 1.97 -14.58
C ARG A 201 -12.62 3.38 -14.58
N LYS A 202 -11.43 3.57 -14.04
CA LYS A 202 -10.73 4.87 -14.09
C LYS A 202 -10.41 5.30 -15.53
N GLN A 203 -9.95 4.38 -16.39
CA GLN A 203 -9.74 4.64 -17.81
C GLN A 203 -11.06 5.01 -18.52
N GLN A 204 -12.13 4.30 -18.22
CA GLN A 204 -13.46 4.59 -18.77
C GLN A 204 -13.96 5.98 -18.34
N TYR A 205 -13.81 6.33 -17.05
CA TYR A 205 -14.11 7.68 -16.56
C TYR A 205 -13.31 8.74 -17.33
N GLN A 206 -11.98 8.55 -17.47
CA GLN A 206 -11.13 9.51 -18.17
C GLN A 206 -11.54 9.68 -19.65
N TYR A 207 -11.83 8.58 -20.34
CA TYR A 207 -12.31 8.61 -21.71
C TYR A 207 -13.61 9.41 -21.86
N TYR A 208 -14.62 9.15 -21.02
CA TYR A 208 -15.87 9.88 -21.10
C TYR A 208 -15.75 11.33 -20.61
N CYS A 209 -14.92 11.60 -19.62
CA CYS A 209 -14.60 12.95 -19.18
C CYS A 209 -14.04 13.77 -20.33
N ASP A 210 -13.01 13.27 -21.00
CA ASP A 210 -12.39 13.93 -22.13
C ASP A 210 -13.39 14.07 -23.31
N LYS A 211 -14.07 12.99 -23.69
CA LYS A 211 -15.04 13.01 -24.80
C LYS A 211 -16.16 14.01 -24.57
N LEU A 212 -16.75 14.04 -23.39
CA LEU A 212 -17.87 14.96 -23.11
C LEU A 212 -17.43 16.42 -23.01
N ILE A 213 -16.21 16.68 -22.51
CA ILE A 213 -15.66 18.03 -22.40
C ILE A 213 -15.12 18.51 -23.76
N TYR A 214 -14.37 17.67 -24.52
CA TYR A 214 -13.82 18.02 -25.84
C TYR A 214 -14.89 18.20 -26.92
N HIS A 215 -15.97 17.41 -26.88
CA HIS A 215 -17.03 17.51 -27.90
C HIS A 215 -17.61 18.92 -27.99
N HIS A 216 -17.43 19.72 -26.95
CA HIS A 216 -17.87 21.12 -26.91
C HIS A 216 -16.80 22.11 -27.38
N MET A 217 -15.61 21.66 -27.81
CA MET A 217 -14.59 22.53 -28.40
C MET A 217 -14.50 22.45 -29.94
N ASP A 218 -14.86 21.31 -30.53
CA ASP A 218 -14.73 21.07 -31.98
C ASP A 218 -15.90 21.57 -32.85
N GLY A 219 -16.91 22.12 -32.19
CA GLY A 219 -18.07 22.66 -32.90
C GLY A 219 -18.28 24.14 -32.60
N ASP A 220 -18.63 24.93 -33.62
CA ASP A 220 -18.97 26.37 -33.57
C ASP A 220 -20.06 26.76 -32.56
N LYS A 221 -20.42 25.88 -31.62
CA LYS A 221 -21.62 26.01 -30.77
C LYS A 221 -21.37 26.56 -29.36
N PHE A 222 -20.11 26.54 -28.84
CA PHE A 222 -19.87 26.98 -27.46
C PHE A 222 -18.62 27.86 -27.31
N SER A 223 -18.72 28.83 -26.39
CA SER A 223 -17.63 29.76 -26.10
C SER A 223 -16.55 29.07 -25.24
N VAL A 224 -15.29 29.24 -25.63
CA VAL A 224 -14.14 28.93 -24.79
C VAL A 224 -13.75 30.19 -24.02
N THR A 225 -13.61 30.09 -22.71
CA THR A 225 -13.35 31.22 -21.81
C THR A 225 -12.12 30.95 -20.94
N LYS A 226 -11.39 32.00 -20.57
CA LYS A 226 -10.34 31.87 -19.57
C LYS A 226 -10.97 31.68 -18.19
N VAL A 227 -10.39 30.79 -17.37
CA VAL A 227 -10.86 30.58 -15.99
C VAL A 227 -10.83 31.90 -15.19
N GLY A 228 -9.88 32.80 -15.48
CA GLY A 228 -9.81 34.11 -14.86
C GLY A 228 -11.00 35.04 -15.12
N ASP A 229 -11.76 34.83 -16.22
CA ASP A 229 -12.92 35.64 -16.58
C ASP A 229 -14.22 35.20 -15.88
N ILE A 230 -14.19 34.00 -15.27
CA ILE A 230 -15.36 33.37 -14.63
C ILE A 230 -15.12 32.96 -13.19
N ALA A 231 -13.96 33.25 -12.62
CA ALA A 231 -13.60 32.83 -11.27
C ALA A 231 -12.87 33.92 -10.49
N ARG A 232 -13.03 33.90 -9.16
CA ARG A 232 -12.20 34.64 -8.19
C ARG A 232 -11.40 33.65 -7.37
N PHE A 233 -10.20 34.06 -6.96
CA PHE A 233 -9.23 33.21 -6.29
C PHE A 233 -8.91 33.76 -4.90
N THR A 234 -8.98 32.91 -3.88
CA THR A 234 -8.64 33.26 -2.51
C THR A 234 -7.64 32.26 -1.96
N TYR A 235 -6.46 32.72 -1.54
CA TYR A 235 -5.44 31.89 -0.90
C TYR A 235 -5.89 31.53 0.52
N GLY A 236 -5.51 30.33 0.98
CA GLY A 236 -5.88 29.85 2.30
C GLY A 236 -5.07 30.48 3.43
N TYR A 237 -5.31 29.99 4.63
CA TYR A 237 -4.78 30.52 5.88
C TYR A 237 -3.51 29.79 6.30
N THR A 238 -2.57 30.53 6.90
CA THR A 238 -1.33 29.94 7.45
C THR A 238 -1.53 29.70 8.95
N GLU A 239 -1.55 28.45 9.35
CA GLU A 239 -1.72 28.04 10.75
C GLU A 239 -0.97 26.73 11.00
N LYS A 240 -0.65 26.46 12.28
CA LYS A 240 -0.07 25.19 12.70
C LYS A 240 -1.18 24.12 12.82
N ALA A 241 -1.05 23.08 12.02
CA ALA A 241 -1.97 21.94 12.03
C ALA A 241 -1.88 21.17 13.35
N GLN A 242 -3.03 20.75 13.90
CA GLN A 242 -3.18 20.01 15.15
C GLN A 242 -3.90 18.69 14.87
N ASP A 243 -3.77 17.72 15.79
CA ASP A 243 -4.46 16.44 15.67
C ASP A 243 -5.94 16.51 16.06
N VAL A 244 -6.33 17.54 16.82
CA VAL A 244 -7.69 17.80 17.28
C VAL A 244 -7.99 19.29 17.14
N GLY A 245 -9.24 19.65 16.81
CA GLY A 245 -9.67 21.05 16.68
C GLY A 245 -11.12 21.18 16.24
N ALA A 246 -11.64 22.40 16.24
CA ALA A 246 -13.05 22.69 15.92
C ALA A 246 -13.37 22.62 14.41
N ALA A 247 -12.37 22.74 13.54
CA ALA A 247 -12.52 22.66 12.10
C ALA A 247 -11.40 21.84 11.46
N ARG A 248 -11.71 21.05 10.44
CA ARG A 248 -10.72 20.35 9.62
C ARG A 248 -9.82 21.36 8.91
N PHE A 249 -8.50 21.14 8.96
CA PHE A 249 -7.52 21.95 8.24
C PHE A 249 -7.04 21.23 6.99
N ILE A 250 -7.63 21.58 5.84
CA ILE A 250 -7.33 20.92 4.57
C ILE A 250 -6.00 21.41 4.02
N ARG A 251 -5.09 20.47 3.72
CA ARG A 251 -3.75 20.71 3.18
C ARG A 251 -3.63 20.14 1.78
N ILE A 252 -2.57 20.50 1.06
CA ILE A 252 -2.28 19.95 -0.27
C ILE A 252 -2.14 18.41 -0.27
N THR A 253 -1.65 17.84 0.83
CA THR A 253 -1.50 16.38 1.03
C THR A 253 -2.82 15.66 1.28
N ASP A 254 -3.89 16.39 1.58
CA ASP A 254 -5.20 15.82 1.85
C ASP A 254 -6.03 15.66 0.56
N ILE A 255 -5.54 16.16 -0.59
CA ILE A 255 -6.20 16.01 -1.90
C ILE A 255 -5.61 14.77 -2.60
N THR A 256 -6.47 13.79 -2.86
CA THR A 256 -6.09 12.57 -3.60
C THR A 256 -5.95 12.85 -5.10
N GLU A 257 -5.39 11.90 -5.84
CA GLU A 257 -5.29 11.99 -7.32
C GLU A 257 -6.66 12.03 -7.99
N ASP A 258 -7.64 11.38 -7.40
CA ASP A 258 -9.03 11.34 -7.89
C ASP A 258 -9.83 12.59 -7.48
N GLY A 259 -9.20 13.62 -6.90
CA GLY A 259 -9.84 14.87 -6.51
C GLY A 259 -10.78 14.74 -5.30
N CYS A 260 -10.54 13.75 -4.43
CA CYS A 260 -11.27 13.53 -3.19
C CYS A 260 -10.46 13.99 -1.97
N LEU A 261 -11.11 14.11 -0.81
CA LEU A 261 -10.43 14.37 0.47
C LEU A 261 -10.02 13.05 1.13
N ASN A 262 -8.73 12.89 1.39
CA ASN A 262 -8.23 11.80 2.22
C ASN A 262 -8.63 12.04 3.69
N SER A 263 -9.23 11.04 4.32
CA SER A 263 -9.58 11.07 5.75
C SER A 263 -8.46 10.58 6.67
N ILE A 264 -7.44 9.89 6.11
CA ILE A 264 -6.31 9.36 6.87
C ILE A 264 -5.41 10.53 7.28
N ASN A 265 -5.02 10.59 8.56
CA ASN A 265 -4.18 11.65 9.12
C ASN A 265 -4.76 13.08 8.94
N ALA A 266 -6.09 13.21 8.94
CA ALA A 266 -6.75 14.50 8.91
C ALA A 266 -6.22 15.40 10.03
N LYS A 267 -5.99 16.68 9.73
CA LYS A 267 -5.55 17.68 10.70
C LYS A 267 -6.64 18.71 10.94
N TYR A 268 -6.52 19.39 12.05
CA TYR A 268 -7.53 20.31 12.54
C TYR A 268 -6.92 21.61 13.01
N VAL A 269 -7.77 22.61 13.23
CA VAL A 269 -7.45 23.89 13.84
C VAL A 269 -8.61 24.39 14.68
N ASN A 270 -8.33 25.29 15.62
CA ASN A 270 -9.36 26.02 16.34
C ASN A 270 -9.86 27.21 15.50
N LEU A 271 -11.16 27.47 15.56
CA LEU A 271 -11.77 28.61 14.87
C LEU A 271 -11.55 29.90 15.67
N THR A 272 -10.98 30.91 15.02
CA THR A 272 -10.74 32.27 15.54
C THR A 272 -11.53 33.30 14.72
N LYS A 273 -11.57 34.56 15.16
CA LYS A 273 -12.17 35.64 14.36
C LYS A 273 -11.48 35.80 13.00
N ASP A 274 -10.16 35.59 12.94
CA ASP A 274 -9.35 35.82 11.74
C ASP A 274 -9.48 34.70 10.70
N ASN A 275 -9.67 33.47 11.15
CA ASN A 275 -9.73 32.31 10.24
C ASN A 275 -11.16 31.88 9.85
N LYS A 276 -12.22 32.37 10.53
CA LYS A 276 -13.62 32.08 10.18
C LYS A 276 -13.98 32.45 8.75
N ARG A 277 -13.36 33.45 8.15
CA ARG A 277 -13.58 33.85 6.74
C ARG A 277 -13.14 32.80 5.72
N TYR A 278 -12.32 31.81 6.14
CA TYR A 278 -11.86 30.70 5.31
C TYR A 278 -12.73 29.44 5.45
N LEU A 279 -13.84 29.52 6.18
CA LEU A 279 -14.77 28.41 6.27
C LEU A 279 -15.29 28.03 4.89
N LEU A 280 -15.31 26.72 4.65
CA LEU A 280 -15.77 26.11 3.41
C LEU A 280 -17.20 25.66 3.53
N LYS A 281 -17.86 25.59 2.37
CA LYS A 281 -19.22 25.06 2.20
C LYS A 281 -19.17 23.89 1.22
N LYS A 282 -20.16 23.03 1.29
CA LYS A 282 -20.39 21.99 0.29
C LYS A 282 -20.37 22.60 -1.12
N GLY A 283 -19.64 21.97 -2.03
CA GLY A 283 -19.50 22.41 -3.41
C GLY A 283 -18.40 23.45 -3.65
N ASP A 284 -17.74 23.99 -2.61
CA ASP A 284 -16.55 24.83 -2.79
C ASP A 284 -15.43 24.05 -3.47
N ILE A 285 -14.67 24.72 -4.36
CA ILE A 285 -13.54 24.12 -5.06
C ILE A 285 -12.23 24.64 -4.48
N LEU A 286 -11.34 23.72 -4.11
CA LEU A 286 -9.97 24.01 -3.74
C LEU A 286 -9.00 23.42 -4.77
N MET A 287 -7.88 24.12 -4.99
CA MET A 287 -6.78 23.65 -5.85
C MET A 287 -5.45 23.78 -5.11
N ALA A 288 -4.63 22.76 -5.21
CA ALA A 288 -3.23 22.78 -4.74
C ALA A 288 -2.36 23.60 -5.72
N ARG A 289 -1.63 24.61 -5.19
CA ARG A 289 -0.88 25.55 -6.03
C ARG A 289 0.60 25.21 -6.22
N THR A 290 1.14 24.24 -5.50
CA THR A 290 2.60 23.99 -5.47
C THR A 290 2.94 22.53 -5.16
N GLY A 291 4.19 22.15 -5.47
CA GLY A 291 4.75 20.83 -5.17
C GLY A 291 4.24 19.74 -6.10
N ALA A 292 4.43 18.48 -5.73
CA ALA A 292 3.99 17.31 -6.51
C ALA A 292 2.45 17.23 -6.71
N THR A 293 1.69 18.01 -5.94
CA THR A 293 0.22 18.04 -5.98
C THR A 293 -0.35 19.23 -6.74
N TYR A 294 0.49 20.07 -7.35
CA TYR A 294 0.02 21.27 -8.06
C TYR A 294 -1.07 20.93 -9.09
N GLY A 295 -2.04 21.80 -9.22
CA GLY A 295 -3.16 21.63 -10.17
C GLY A 295 -4.25 20.67 -9.69
N LYS A 296 -4.00 19.78 -8.72
CA LYS A 296 -5.03 18.89 -8.17
C LYS A 296 -6.13 19.71 -7.50
N THR A 297 -7.37 19.36 -7.79
CA THR A 297 -8.55 20.04 -7.23
C THR A 297 -9.39 19.09 -6.41
N VAL A 298 -10.15 19.67 -5.48
CA VAL A 298 -11.18 18.94 -4.72
C VAL A 298 -12.45 19.77 -4.66
N CYS A 299 -13.59 19.10 -4.83
CA CYS A 299 -14.91 19.67 -4.54
C CYS A 299 -15.32 19.25 -3.13
N ILE A 300 -15.60 20.22 -2.26
CA ILE A 300 -15.94 19.97 -0.85
C ILE A 300 -17.25 19.16 -0.76
N PRO A 301 -17.23 17.96 -0.13
CA PRO A 301 -18.35 17.03 -0.21
C PRO A 301 -19.51 17.35 0.72
N ASN A 302 -19.28 18.09 1.81
CA ASN A 302 -20.27 18.37 2.85
C ASN A 302 -19.98 19.70 3.56
N ASP A 303 -20.89 20.10 4.44
CA ASP A 303 -20.80 21.35 5.23
C ASP A 303 -20.14 21.14 6.61
N ALA A 304 -19.38 20.08 6.82
CA ALA A 304 -18.61 19.90 8.05
C ALA A 304 -17.59 21.05 8.19
N PRO A 305 -17.40 21.61 9.40
CA PRO A 305 -16.49 22.74 9.58
C PRO A 305 -15.09 22.44 9.07
N ALA A 306 -14.67 23.16 8.04
CA ALA A 306 -13.34 23.03 7.43
C ALA A 306 -12.83 24.38 6.96
N ILE A 307 -11.51 24.59 7.09
CA ILE A 307 -10.75 25.69 6.48
C ILE A 307 -9.58 25.10 5.70
N TYR A 308 -8.93 25.90 4.90
CA TYR A 308 -7.87 25.44 3.99
C TYR A 308 -6.57 26.18 4.17
N ALA A 309 -5.45 25.44 3.98
CA ALA A 309 -4.09 25.94 4.19
C ALA A 309 -3.66 26.88 3.06
N SER A 310 -2.63 27.72 3.33
CA SER A 310 -2.12 28.75 2.42
C SER A 310 -1.55 28.24 1.10
N PHE A 311 -1.23 26.95 1.00
CA PHE A 311 -0.82 26.30 -0.25
C PHE A 311 -2.00 25.82 -1.11
N LEU A 312 -3.24 26.10 -0.67
CA LEU A 312 -4.45 25.90 -1.44
C LEU A 312 -5.04 27.22 -1.88
N ILE A 313 -5.71 27.19 -3.02
CA ILE A 313 -6.50 28.31 -3.58
C ILE A 313 -7.95 27.87 -3.64
N LYS A 314 -8.84 28.64 -3.03
CA LYS A 314 -10.29 28.52 -3.26
C LYS A 314 -10.64 29.20 -4.58
N ILE A 315 -11.33 28.46 -5.45
CA ILE A 315 -11.84 28.92 -6.74
C ILE A 315 -13.33 29.19 -6.59
N SER A 316 -13.70 30.47 -6.56
CA SER A 316 -15.10 30.92 -6.48
C SER A 316 -15.58 31.22 -7.89
N LEU A 317 -16.39 30.35 -8.45
CA LEU A 317 -16.90 30.43 -9.82
C LEU A 317 -18.15 31.32 -9.92
N ASP A 318 -18.35 31.93 -11.10
CA ASP A 318 -19.58 32.61 -11.46
C ASP A 318 -20.66 31.57 -11.76
N ASN A 319 -21.49 31.26 -10.77
CA ASN A 319 -22.51 30.23 -10.86
C ASN A 319 -23.63 30.55 -11.86
N THR A 320 -23.67 31.76 -12.43
CA THR A 320 -24.59 32.09 -13.55
C THR A 320 -24.09 31.51 -14.88
N LYS A 321 -22.82 31.12 -14.97
CA LYS A 321 -22.17 30.61 -16.18
C LYS A 321 -21.66 29.18 -16.02
N ILE A 322 -21.23 28.78 -14.83
CA ILE A 322 -20.49 27.52 -14.60
C ILE A 322 -20.95 26.85 -13.31
N ILE A 323 -21.16 25.53 -13.38
CA ILE A 323 -21.44 24.68 -12.23
C ILE A 323 -20.13 24.24 -11.59
N ASN A 324 -19.98 24.41 -10.27
CA ASN A 324 -18.77 24.02 -9.55
C ASN A 324 -18.35 22.56 -9.82
N ARG A 325 -19.30 21.65 -9.86
CA ARG A 325 -19.05 20.24 -10.13
C ARG A 325 -18.59 19.97 -11.57
N PHE A 326 -19.08 20.76 -12.56
CA PHE A 326 -18.59 20.70 -13.93
C PHE A 326 -17.13 21.15 -14.01
N TYR A 327 -16.78 22.26 -13.36
CA TYR A 327 -15.40 22.72 -13.26
C TYR A 327 -14.50 21.65 -12.62
N TRP A 328 -14.96 20.98 -11.57
CA TRP A 328 -14.21 19.92 -10.92
C TRP A 328 -13.92 18.73 -11.87
N HIS A 329 -14.90 18.30 -12.69
CA HIS A 329 -14.65 17.29 -13.71
C HIS A 329 -13.69 17.79 -14.80
N PHE A 330 -13.85 19.05 -15.24
CA PHE A 330 -12.92 19.68 -16.18
C PHE A 330 -11.50 19.66 -15.65
N SER A 331 -11.27 20.00 -14.39
CA SER A 331 -9.94 20.00 -13.76
C SER A 331 -9.28 18.62 -13.64
N ARG A 332 -10.03 17.56 -13.93
CA ARG A 332 -9.54 16.17 -13.99
C ARG A 332 -9.34 15.68 -15.43
N SER A 333 -9.73 16.47 -16.44
CA SER A 333 -9.58 16.11 -17.84
C SER A 333 -8.15 16.22 -18.34
N SER A 334 -7.85 15.47 -19.39
CA SER A 334 -6.54 15.55 -20.08
C SER A 334 -6.28 16.96 -20.62
N MET A 335 -7.33 17.68 -21.05
CA MET A 335 -7.23 19.04 -21.52
C MET A 335 -6.75 20.02 -20.45
N TYR A 336 -7.28 19.92 -19.25
CA TYR A 336 -6.83 20.75 -18.13
C TYR A 336 -5.36 20.46 -17.81
N TRP A 337 -4.98 19.18 -17.70
CA TRP A 337 -3.63 18.79 -17.35
C TRP A 337 -2.60 19.13 -18.42
N LEU A 338 -2.97 19.04 -19.68
CA LEU A 338 -2.10 19.52 -20.78
C LEU A 338 -1.76 21.00 -20.63
N GLN A 339 -2.76 21.82 -20.31
CA GLN A 339 -2.57 23.26 -20.09
C GLN A 339 -1.81 23.52 -18.76
N ALA A 340 -2.18 22.86 -17.68
CA ALA A 340 -1.54 23.01 -16.37
C ALA A 340 -0.04 22.69 -16.44
N ASN A 341 0.35 21.60 -17.10
CA ASN A 341 1.74 21.18 -17.28
C ASN A 341 2.55 22.17 -18.15
N ASN A 342 1.91 22.77 -19.17
CA ASN A 342 2.57 23.74 -20.04
C ASN A 342 2.71 25.12 -19.39
N LEU A 343 1.77 25.50 -18.52
CA LEU A 343 1.71 26.81 -17.89
C LEU A 343 2.45 26.85 -16.54
N ALA A 344 2.61 25.72 -15.85
CA ALA A 344 3.33 25.65 -14.59
C ALA A 344 4.81 26.00 -14.76
N SER A 345 5.39 26.63 -13.75
CA SER A 345 6.82 26.95 -13.78
C SER A 345 7.67 25.67 -13.77
N LYS A 346 8.71 25.64 -14.60
CA LYS A 346 9.64 24.48 -14.75
C LYS A 346 10.85 24.55 -13.78
N GLY A 347 10.84 25.39 -12.76
CA GLY A 347 11.89 25.46 -11.73
C GLY A 347 11.70 24.41 -10.63
N GLY A 348 12.72 24.16 -9.83
CA GLY A 348 12.84 23.06 -8.85
C GLY A 348 11.59 22.63 -8.05
N GLN A 349 10.63 23.53 -7.80
CA GLN A 349 9.30 23.19 -7.29
C GLN A 349 8.23 23.80 -8.19
N PRO A 350 7.43 22.98 -8.92
CA PRO A 350 6.39 23.49 -9.80
C PRO A 350 5.39 24.40 -9.07
N GLN A 351 5.06 25.53 -9.71
CA GLN A 351 4.12 26.53 -9.18
C GLN A 351 2.96 26.72 -10.17
N PHE A 352 1.75 26.54 -9.67
CA PHE A 352 0.52 26.74 -10.41
C PHE A 352 -0.42 27.67 -9.63
N ASN A 353 0.00 28.94 -9.55
CA ASN A 353 -0.69 29.96 -8.76
C ASN A 353 -1.91 30.57 -9.52
N SER A 354 -2.64 31.50 -8.88
CA SER A 354 -3.82 32.13 -9.45
C SER A 354 -3.54 32.83 -10.81
N ASN A 355 -2.37 33.48 -10.96
CA ASN A 355 -2.00 34.16 -12.21
C ASN A 355 -1.82 33.22 -13.38
N VAL A 356 -1.40 31.98 -13.10
CA VAL A 356 -1.26 30.91 -14.08
C VAL A 356 -2.62 30.28 -14.37
N LEU A 357 -3.39 29.97 -13.32
CA LEU A 357 -4.74 29.40 -13.44
C LEU A 357 -5.70 30.30 -14.23
N CYS A 358 -5.59 31.64 -14.09
CA CYS A 358 -6.35 32.60 -14.88
C CYS A 358 -6.25 32.39 -16.41
N LYS A 359 -5.14 31.82 -16.89
CA LYS A 359 -4.87 31.63 -18.31
C LYS A 359 -5.43 30.34 -18.88
N VAL A 360 -5.84 29.41 -18.04
CA VAL A 360 -6.41 28.12 -18.45
C VAL A 360 -7.69 28.38 -19.23
N LEU A 361 -7.81 27.76 -20.40
CA LEU A 361 -8.97 27.83 -21.27
C LEU A 361 -9.92 26.67 -20.97
N MET A 362 -11.20 26.97 -20.85
CA MET A 362 -12.23 25.96 -20.55
C MET A 362 -13.47 26.19 -21.42
N PRO A 363 -14.12 25.14 -21.92
CA PRO A 363 -15.40 25.25 -22.64
C PRO A 363 -16.54 25.56 -21.65
N ILE A 364 -17.45 26.42 -22.08
CA ILE A 364 -18.62 26.82 -21.29
C ILE A 364 -19.91 26.44 -22.06
N PRO A 365 -20.33 25.17 -21.99
CA PRO A 365 -21.64 24.79 -22.52
C PRO A 365 -22.76 25.40 -21.68
N PRO A 366 -24.02 25.47 -22.21
CA PRO A 366 -25.19 25.94 -21.46
C PRO A 366 -25.34 25.16 -20.16
N LEU A 367 -25.81 25.78 -19.07
CA LEU A 367 -25.97 25.19 -17.76
C LEU A 367 -26.69 23.82 -17.78
N LYS A 368 -27.74 23.69 -18.59
CA LYS A 368 -28.47 22.41 -18.76
C LYS A 368 -27.58 21.30 -19.32
N GLU A 369 -26.64 21.63 -20.21
CA GLU A 369 -25.70 20.66 -20.74
C GLU A 369 -24.59 20.33 -19.71
N GLN A 370 -24.14 21.33 -18.94
CA GLN A 370 -23.24 21.08 -17.82
C GLN A 370 -23.88 20.12 -16.80
N GLU A 371 -25.16 20.32 -16.43
CA GLU A 371 -25.90 19.40 -15.55
C GLU A 371 -25.94 17.97 -16.10
N ARG A 372 -26.20 17.83 -17.41
CA ARG A 372 -26.20 16.50 -18.08
C ARG A 372 -24.84 15.83 -18.00
N ILE A 373 -23.77 16.56 -18.29
CA ILE A 373 -22.39 16.06 -18.24
C ILE A 373 -22.04 15.67 -16.81
N VAL A 374 -22.30 16.53 -15.84
CA VAL A 374 -22.09 16.27 -14.41
C VAL A 374 -22.82 15.00 -13.97
N ALA A 375 -24.09 14.84 -14.32
CA ALA A 375 -24.86 13.65 -13.94
C ALA A 375 -24.27 12.34 -14.49
N ILE A 376 -23.69 12.37 -15.69
CA ILE A 376 -23.03 11.21 -16.29
C ILE A 376 -21.71 10.94 -15.57
N LEU A 377 -20.85 11.95 -15.43
CA LEU A 377 -19.52 11.79 -14.86
C LEU A 377 -19.56 11.47 -13.36
N ASP A 378 -20.52 12.02 -12.62
CA ASP A 378 -20.74 11.71 -11.21
C ASP A 378 -21.10 10.22 -10.99
N ARG A 379 -21.85 9.60 -11.92
CA ARG A 379 -22.14 8.15 -11.86
C ARG A 379 -20.88 7.32 -12.04
N PHE A 380 -20.02 7.68 -12.98
CA PHE A 380 -18.74 6.99 -13.15
C PHE A 380 -17.82 7.20 -11.95
N ASP A 381 -17.74 8.41 -11.41
CA ASP A 381 -16.94 8.74 -10.24
C ASP A 381 -17.41 7.95 -9.00
N ALA A 382 -18.73 7.88 -8.78
CA ALA A 382 -19.31 7.09 -7.70
C ALA A 382 -18.95 5.60 -7.83
N LEU A 383 -19.08 5.01 -9.03
CA LEU A 383 -18.69 3.61 -9.28
C LEU A 383 -17.19 3.35 -9.01
N CYS A 384 -16.32 4.27 -9.41
CA CYS A 384 -14.89 4.15 -9.12
C CYS A 384 -14.60 4.22 -7.61
N ASN A 385 -15.26 5.14 -6.89
CA ASN A 385 -15.09 5.32 -5.46
C ASN A 385 -15.67 4.14 -4.65
N ASP A 386 -16.83 3.61 -5.05
CA ASP A 386 -17.44 2.43 -4.43
C ASP A 386 -16.54 1.19 -4.61
N LEU A 387 -15.99 0.99 -5.82
CA LEU A 387 -15.03 -0.10 -6.08
C LEU A 387 -13.74 0.08 -5.29
N ALA A 388 -13.19 1.29 -5.21
CA ALA A 388 -11.95 1.54 -4.47
C ALA A 388 -12.13 1.32 -2.97
N SER A 389 -13.25 1.74 -2.39
CA SER A 389 -13.57 1.53 -0.98
C SER A 389 -13.88 0.06 -0.69
N GLY A 390 -14.62 -0.60 -1.57
CA GLY A 390 -14.94 -2.03 -1.49
C GLY A 390 -13.69 -2.90 -1.60
N LEU A 391 -12.77 -2.60 -2.52
CA LEU A 391 -11.50 -3.29 -2.67
C LEU A 391 -10.66 -3.23 -1.40
N SER A 392 -10.51 -2.04 -0.82
CA SER A 392 -9.73 -1.88 0.43
C SER A 392 -10.35 -2.64 1.60
N ALA A 393 -11.68 -2.61 1.74
CA ALA A 393 -12.39 -3.34 2.77
C ALA A 393 -12.29 -4.87 2.59
N GLU A 394 -12.39 -5.36 1.34
CA GLU A 394 -12.28 -6.78 1.01
C GLU A 394 -10.87 -7.30 1.27
N ILE A 395 -9.83 -6.58 0.85
CA ILE A 395 -8.44 -6.96 1.14
C ILE A 395 -8.21 -7.07 2.65
N GLU A 396 -8.68 -6.09 3.43
CA GLU A 396 -8.53 -6.13 4.89
C GLU A 396 -9.31 -7.28 5.53
N ALA A 397 -10.54 -7.54 5.06
CA ALA A 397 -11.35 -8.65 5.53
C ALA A 397 -10.68 -10.01 5.23
N ARG A 398 -10.15 -10.19 4.01
CA ARG A 398 -9.43 -11.41 3.62
C ARG A 398 -8.14 -11.59 4.41
N LYS A 399 -7.40 -10.52 4.64
CA LYS A 399 -6.20 -10.57 5.49
C LYS A 399 -6.53 -11.05 6.90
N LYS A 400 -7.55 -10.49 7.55
CA LYS A 400 -8.00 -10.91 8.87
C LYS A 400 -8.50 -12.36 8.89
N GLN A 401 -9.24 -12.76 7.86
CA GLN A 401 -9.72 -14.13 7.70
C GLN A 401 -8.55 -15.12 7.54
N TYR A 402 -7.58 -14.79 6.69
CA TYR A 402 -6.36 -15.57 6.52
C TYR A 402 -5.59 -15.72 7.84
N GLU A 403 -5.33 -14.62 8.55
CA GLU A 403 -4.62 -14.63 9.83
C GLU A 403 -5.33 -15.52 10.87
N TYR A 404 -6.65 -15.42 10.97
CA TYR A 404 -7.45 -16.24 11.87
C TYR A 404 -7.33 -17.75 11.54
N TYR A 405 -7.52 -18.13 10.27
CA TYR A 405 -7.43 -19.54 9.88
C TYR A 405 -6.01 -20.07 9.98
N ARG A 406 -5.01 -19.30 9.57
CA ARG A 406 -3.59 -19.66 9.73
C ARG A 406 -3.27 -19.98 11.18
N ASP A 407 -3.60 -19.07 12.11
CA ASP A 407 -3.29 -19.24 13.52
C ASP A 407 -4.05 -20.46 14.11
N LYS A 408 -5.29 -20.69 13.69
CA LYS A 408 -6.08 -21.86 14.08
C LYS A 408 -5.49 -23.17 13.56
N LEU A 409 -5.06 -23.22 12.32
CA LEU A 409 -4.50 -24.42 11.66
C LEU A 409 -3.13 -24.82 12.22
N LEU A 410 -2.40 -23.86 12.78
CA LEU A 410 -1.05 -24.06 13.34
C LEU A 410 -1.03 -24.24 14.86
N THR A 411 -2.20 -24.26 15.52
CA THR A 411 -2.34 -24.47 16.96
C THR A 411 -2.76 -25.92 17.24
N PHE A 412 -1.95 -26.64 17.97
CA PHE A 412 -2.19 -28.03 18.34
C PHE A 412 -2.23 -28.20 19.86
N LYS A 413 -2.94 -29.25 20.31
CA LYS A 413 -2.77 -29.76 21.68
C LYS A 413 -1.39 -30.39 21.79
N GLU A 414 -0.64 -30.08 22.83
CA GLU A 414 0.64 -30.73 23.11
C GLU A 414 0.38 -32.14 23.61
N ALA A 415 1.07 -33.14 23.06
CA ALA A 415 1.04 -34.51 23.55
C ALA A 415 1.71 -34.56 24.93
N VAL A 416 1.06 -35.27 25.89
CA VAL A 416 1.54 -35.41 27.24
C VAL A 416 2.68 -36.43 27.31
#